data_f31667fcd2da6b55f53ed260d60859a2
#
_entry.id   f31667fcd2da6b55f53ed260d60859a2
#
_cell.length_a   1.000
_cell.length_b   1.000
_cell.length_c   1.000
_cell.angle_alpha   90.00
_cell.angle_beta   90.00
_cell.angle_gamma   90.00
#
_symmetry.space_group_name_H-M   'P 1'
#
loop_
_entity.id
_entity.type
_entity.pdbx_description
1 polymer ?
#
loop_
_entity_poly.entity_id
_entity_poly.type
_entity_poly.pdbx_seq_one_letter_code
_entity_poly.pdbx_strand_id
1 'polypeptide(L)'
;MEEFHMPLKENFQELVQHGKSDFPIQYYVNSLHIAGNSVPLHWHPNLEFFVVHCGMVHIQAGNADITLEAGQGIFLNTNCLHSYESVGKAPCYCPNVVFQPEFIAPVNSVINTHYVMPLTLNSQLPYVILDGKSGWTSEILECLDRVFSMLQEYGEIGRYGEVPELRFNNAPGIRECFEIRVLREISLSLIHI
;
A
#
# COMPACT_ATOMS: atom_id res chain seq x y z
N MET A 1 -14.60 21.91 -7.91
CA MET A 1 -13.83 20.77 -7.40
C MET A 1 -12.56 20.73 -8.23
N GLU A 2 -11.42 20.93 -7.62
CA GLU A 2 -10.15 20.77 -8.30
C GLU A 2 -9.99 19.27 -8.61
N GLU A 3 -9.74 18.99 -9.87
CA GLU A 3 -9.46 17.64 -10.36
C GLU A 3 -8.11 17.21 -9.79
N PHE A 4 -8.07 16.09 -9.08
CA PHE A 4 -6.83 15.58 -8.53
C PHE A 4 -5.86 15.26 -9.67
N HIS A 5 -4.73 15.94 -9.70
CA HIS A 5 -3.69 15.73 -10.71
C HIS A 5 -2.44 15.13 -10.08
N MET A 6 -2.24 13.82 -10.29
CA MET A 6 -1.01 13.15 -9.86
C MET A 6 0.15 13.55 -10.78
N PRO A 7 1.26 14.06 -10.24
CA PRO A 7 2.41 14.39 -11.06
C PRO A 7 3.11 13.10 -11.53
N LEU A 8 3.06 12.86 -12.84
CA LEU A 8 3.65 11.68 -13.49
C LEU A 8 4.69 12.07 -14.53
N LYS A 9 5.70 11.20 -14.73
CA LYS A 9 6.55 11.22 -15.91
C LYS A 9 5.83 10.62 -17.12
N GLU A 10 6.39 10.81 -18.31
CA GLU A 10 5.87 10.22 -19.56
C GLU A 10 5.77 8.68 -19.52
N ASN A 11 6.59 8.02 -18.70
CA ASN A 11 6.58 6.57 -18.50
C ASN A 11 5.68 6.12 -17.34
N PHE A 12 4.75 6.95 -16.88
CA PHE A 12 3.85 6.72 -15.75
C PHE A 12 4.52 6.63 -14.37
N GLN A 13 5.80 6.97 -14.26
CA GLN A 13 6.44 7.03 -12.95
C GLN A 13 5.87 8.18 -12.13
N GLU A 14 5.38 7.86 -10.94
CA GLU A 14 4.95 8.86 -9.97
C GLU A 14 6.13 9.70 -9.45
N LEU A 15 5.90 11.02 -9.31
CA LEU A 15 6.90 11.96 -8.82
C LEU A 15 6.67 12.35 -7.35
N VAL A 16 5.64 11.80 -6.71
CA VAL A 16 5.37 12.05 -5.29
C VAL A 16 6.39 11.32 -4.42
N GLN A 17 6.94 12.03 -3.43
CA GLN A 17 7.75 11.42 -2.38
C GLN A 17 6.83 10.97 -1.25
N HIS A 18 6.82 9.67 -0.95
CA HIS A 18 6.05 9.10 0.14
C HIS A 18 6.88 9.08 1.43
N GLY A 19 6.36 9.77 2.44
CA GLY A 19 7.02 9.89 3.74
C GLY A 19 8.28 10.77 3.72
N LYS A 20 9.02 10.76 4.83
CA LYS A 20 10.25 11.53 5.05
C LYS A 20 11.44 10.59 5.06
N SER A 21 12.66 11.14 4.91
CA SER A 21 13.89 10.34 4.90
C SER A 21 14.14 9.56 6.19
N ASP A 22 13.69 10.07 7.33
CA ASP A 22 13.78 9.45 8.65
C ASP A 22 12.58 8.56 8.99
N PHE A 23 11.46 8.74 8.26
CA PHE A 23 10.24 7.95 8.38
C PHE A 23 9.59 7.73 7.00
N PRO A 24 10.13 6.80 6.19
CA PRO A 24 9.77 6.64 4.78
C PRO A 24 8.50 5.80 4.58
N ILE A 25 7.40 6.22 5.21
CA ILE A 25 6.05 5.67 5.07
C ILE A 25 5.05 6.81 5.00
N GLN A 26 4.05 6.68 4.15
CA GLN A 26 2.95 7.61 4.02
C GLN A 26 1.62 6.88 4.05
N TYR A 27 0.69 7.39 4.84
CA TYR A 27 -0.68 6.94 4.94
C TYR A 27 -1.60 7.84 4.11
N TYR A 28 -2.48 7.24 3.34
CA TYR A 28 -3.49 7.92 2.55
C TYR A 28 -4.87 7.37 2.84
N VAL A 29 -5.86 8.23 2.73
CA VAL A 29 -7.26 7.84 2.74
C VAL A 29 -7.88 8.20 1.41
N ASN A 30 -8.04 7.20 0.55
CA ASN A 30 -8.72 7.36 -0.71
C ASN A 30 -10.21 7.25 -0.50
N SER A 31 -10.88 8.39 -0.62
CA SER A 31 -12.34 8.46 -0.65
C SER A 31 -12.77 8.55 -2.11
N LEU A 32 -12.95 7.41 -2.74
CA LEU A 32 -13.44 7.33 -4.12
C LEU A 32 -14.96 7.51 -4.11
N HIS A 33 -15.43 8.73 -3.76
CA HIS A 33 -16.84 9.00 -3.45
C HIS A 33 -17.76 9.18 -4.65
N ILE A 34 -17.20 9.35 -5.84
CA ILE A 34 -17.99 9.70 -7.03
C ILE A 34 -17.57 8.78 -8.16
N ALA A 35 -18.53 8.26 -8.91
CA ALA A 35 -18.25 7.57 -10.15
C ALA A 35 -17.34 8.43 -11.04
N GLY A 36 -16.14 7.95 -11.35
CA GLY A 36 -15.10 8.68 -12.04
C GLY A 36 -13.93 9.18 -11.17
N ASN A 37 -14.01 9.07 -9.84
CA ASN A 37 -12.82 9.24 -9.01
C ASN A 37 -11.92 8.02 -9.17
N SER A 38 -10.78 8.21 -9.80
CA SER A 38 -9.79 7.19 -10.04
C SER A 38 -8.40 7.69 -9.63
N VAL A 39 -7.57 6.78 -9.20
CA VAL A 39 -6.12 6.99 -9.14
C VAL A 39 -5.59 6.55 -10.51
N PRO A 40 -4.96 7.44 -11.29
CA PRO A 40 -4.54 7.13 -12.64
C PRO A 40 -3.46 6.04 -12.66
N LEU A 41 -3.26 5.44 -13.83
CA LEU A 41 -2.24 4.42 -14.03
C LEU A 41 -0.85 5.00 -13.75
N HIS A 42 -0.13 4.40 -12.80
CA HIS A 42 1.19 4.84 -12.36
C HIS A 42 2.01 3.69 -11.76
N TRP A 43 3.28 3.95 -11.52
CA TRP A 43 4.15 3.07 -10.76
C TRP A 43 5.15 3.88 -9.92
N HIS A 44 5.61 3.29 -8.82
CA HIS A 44 6.61 3.85 -7.92
C HIS A 44 7.55 2.75 -7.37
N PRO A 45 8.76 3.12 -6.89
CA PRO A 45 9.72 2.15 -6.35
C PRO A 45 9.40 1.68 -4.94
N ASN A 46 8.28 2.13 -4.37
CA ASN A 46 7.85 1.80 -3.02
C ASN A 46 6.96 0.55 -3.01
N LEU A 47 6.80 -0.02 -1.83
CA LEU A 47 5.79 -1.04 -1.52
C LEU A 47 4.48 -0.35 -1.14
N GLU A 48 3.35 -0.98 -1.43
CA GLU A 48 2.04 -0.46 -1.05
C GLU A 48 1.12 -1.55 -0.53
N PHE A 49 0.35 -1.22 0.51
CA PHE A 49 -0.85 -1.95 0.89
C PHE A 49 -2.06 -1.06 0.71
N PHE A 50 -3.04 -1.56 -0.01
CA PHE A 50 -4.33 -0.93 -0.24
C PHE A 50 -5.44 -1.85 0.26
N VAL A 51 -6.38 -1.30 1.07
CA VAL A 51 -7.47 -2.07 1.68
C VAL A 51 -8.80 -1.40 1.36
N VAL A 52 -9.81 -2.19 1.01
CA VAL A 52 -11.17 -1.71 0.79
C VAL A 52 -11.97 -1.89 2.09
N HIS A 53 -12.21 -0.81 2.83
CA HIS A 53 -13.04 -0.84 4.03
C HIS A 53 -14.53 -0.73 3.70
N CYS A 54 -14.87 -0.03 2.63
CA CYS A 54 -16.25 0.17 2.19
C CYS A 54 -16.31 0.31 0.67
N GLY A 55 -17.34 -0.25 0.05
CA GLY A 55 -17.55 -0.17 -1.38
C GLY A 55 -16.88 -1.29 -2.16
N MET A 56 -16.60 -1.02 -3.44
CA MET A 56 -15.96 -1.93 -4.37
C MET A 56 -15.04 -1.15 -5.29
N VAL A 57 -13.84 -1.67 -5.53
CA VAL A 57 -12.81 -1.02 -6.33
C VAL A 57 -12.30 -1.96 -7.40
N HIS A 58 -12.25 -1.47 -8.63
CA HIS A 58 -11.53 -2.10 -9.73
C HIS A 58 -10.07 -1.63 -9.71
N ILE A 59 -9.16 -2.57 -9.80
CA ILE A 59 -7.72 -2.35 -9.74
C ILE A 59 -7.08 -2.98 -10.97
N GLN A 60 -6.35 -2.19 -11.73
CA GLN A 60 -5.39 -2.73 -12.67
C GLN A 60 -4.05 -2.89 -11.95
N ALA A 61 -3.46 -4.09 -11.93
CA ALA A 61 -2.15 -4.35 -11.34
C ALA A 61 -1.31 -5.20 -12.30
N GLY A 62 -0.29 -4.59 -12.90
CA GLY A 62 0.45 -5.20 -14.01
C GLY A 62 -0.48 -5.51 -15.18
N ASN A 63 -0.60 -6.78 -15.53
CA ASN A 63 -1.49 -7.26 -16.62
C ASN A 63 -2.84 -7.81 -16.11
N ALA A 64 -3.14 -7.68 -14.83
CA ALA A 64 -4.35 -8.21 -14.23
C ALA A 64 -5.38 -7.13 -13.97
N ASP A 65 -6.64 -7.48 -14.21
CA ASP A 65 -7.81 -6.71 -13.83
C ASP A 65 -8.47 -7.39 -12.62
N ILE A 66 -8.52 -6.69 -11.49
CA ILE A 66 -8.93 -7.23 -10.20
C ILE A 66 -10.07 -6.38 -9.66
N THR A 67 -11.09 -7.00 -9.11
CA THR A 67 -12.12 -6.29 -8.34
C THR A 67 -12.03 -6.72 -6.89
N LEU A 68 -11.87 -5.75 -5.99
CA LEU A 68 -11.86 -5.95 -4.54
C LEU A 68 -13.13 -5.40 -3.92
N GLU A 69 -13.66 -6.13 -2.96
CA GLU A 69 -14.83 -5.78 -2.15
C GLU A 69 -14.41 -5.40 -0.72
N ALA A 70 -15.33 -4.82 0.03
CA ALA A 70 -15.10 -4.49 1.44
C ALA A 70 -14.56 -5.69 2.24
N GLY A 71 -13.51 -5.46 3.03
CA GLY A 71 -12.80 -6.49 3.81
C GLY A 71 -11.68 -7.18 3.04
N GLN A 72 -11.41 -6.80 1.80
CA GLN A 72 -10.30 -7.30 0.99
C GLN A 72 -9.23 -6.22 0.81
N GLY A 73 -8.03 -6.65 0.46
CA GLY A 73 -6.91 -5.75 0.16
C GLY A 73 -5.97 -6.32 -0.90
N ILE A 74 -4.98 -5.52 -1.25
CA ILE A 74 -3.89 -5.90 -2.15
C ILE A 74 -2.57 -5.36 -1.62
N PHE A 75 -1.54 -6.19 -1.72
CA PHE A 75 -0.16 -5.76 -1.64
C PHE A 75 0.36 -5.52 -3.05
N LEU A 76 1.00 -4.39 -3.28
CA LEU A 76 1.70 -4.06 -4.53
C LEU A 76 3.20 -4.03 -4.29
N ASN A 77 3.92 -4.77 -5.11
CA ASN A 77 5.37 -4.81 -5.08
C ASN A 77 5.97 -3.57 -5.75
N THR A 78 7.26 -3.34 -5.51
CA THR A 78 8.01 -2.25 -6.15
C THR A 78 7.86 -2.28 -7.67
N ASN A 79 7.68 -1.10 -8.27
CA ASN A 79 7.56 -0.91 -9.71
C ASN A 79 6.37 -1.63 -10.38
N CYS A 80 5.39 -2.08 -9.62
CA CYS A 80 4.14 -2.58 -10.18
C CYS A 80 3.37 -1.41 -10.80
N LEU A 81 3.01 -1.52 -12.08
CA LEU A 81 2.15 -0.56 -12.75
C LEU A 81 0.70 -0.81 -12.30
N HIS A 82 0.02 0.20 -11.74
CA HIS A 82 -1.30 0.02 -11.16
C HIS A 82 -2.17 1.27 -11.24
N SER A 83 -3.49 1.06 -11.10
CA SER A 83 -4.51 2.11 -11.03
C SER A 83 -5.69 1.63 -10.18
N TYR A 84 -6.49 2.58 -9.66
CA TYR A 84 -7.69 2.30 -8.86
C TYR A 84 -8.88 3.08 -9.40
N GLU A 85 -10.04 2.43 -9.48
CA GLU A 85 -11.30 3.04 -9.89
C GLU A 85 -12.46 2.50 -9.05
N SER A 86 -13.34 3.38 -8.55
CA SER A 86 -14.52 2.95 -7.83
C SER A 86 -15.52 2.26 -8.75
N VAL A 87 -16.13 1.17 -8.29
CA VAL A 87 -17.16 0.43 -9.02
C VAL A 87 -18.55 0.84 -8.53
N GLY A 88 -19.38 1.31 -9.43
CA GLY A 88 -20.76 1.68 -9.12
C GLY A 88 -20.90 3.09 -8.57
N LYS A 89 -21.94 3.33 -7.74
CA LYS A 89 -22.30 4.64 -7.19
C LYS A 89 -22.14 4.72 -5.66
N ALA A 90 -21.80 3.61 -5.02
CA ALA A 90 -21.59 3.59 -3.58
C ALA A 90 -20.25 4.28 -3.24
N PRO A 91 -20.21 5.02 -2.11
CA PRO A 91 -18.95 5.56 -1.63
C PRO A 91 -17.95 4.44 -1.36
N CYS A 92 -16.69 4.63 -1.78
CA CYS A 92 -15.60 3.74 -1.43
C CYS A 92 -14.67 4.42 -0.43
N TYR A 93 -14.34 3.74 0.64
CA TYR A 93 -13.36 4.16 1.63
C TYR A 93 -12.21 3.16 1.62
N CYS A 94 -11.06 3.61 1.14
CA CYS A 94 -9.93 2.76 0.83
C CYS A 94 -8.63 3.35 1.40
N PRO A 95 -8.30 3.03 2.66
CA PRO A 95 -7.00 3.40 3.22
C PRO A 95 -5.88 2.64 2.54
N ASN A 96 -4.74 3.31 2.37
CA ASN A 96 -3.52 2.69 1.89
C ASN A 96 -2.27 3.26 2.57
N VAL A 97 -1.21 2.48 2.61
CA VAL A 97 0.12 2.90 3.03
C VAL A 97 1.12 2.62 1.93
N VAL A 98 1.93 3.63 1.62
CA VAL A 98 3.05 3.55 0.67
C VAL A 98 4.33 3.74 1.45
N PHE A 99 5.31 2.85 1.31
CA PHE A 99 6.53 2.88 2.09
C PHE A 99 7.74 2.35 1.35
N GLN A 100 8.92 2.86 1.71
CA GLN A 100 10.17 2.35 1.15
C GLN A 100 10.51 0.98 1.76
N PRO A 101 11.12 0.05 0.99
CA PRO A 101 11.57 -1.24 1.53
C PRO A 101 12.48 -1.12 2.77
N GLU A 102 13.27 -0.06 2.83
CA GLU A 102 14.17 0.26 3.95
C GLU A 102 13.43 0.58 5.25
N PHE A 103 12.14 0.95 5.15
CA PHE A 103 11.30 1.11 6.35
C PHE A 103 11.19 -0.19 7.14
N ILE A 104 11.17 -1.33 6.44
CA ILE A 104 11.05 -2.65 7.05
C ILE A 104 12.38 -3.06 7.68
N ALA A 105 13.45 -2.95 6.91
CA ALA A 105 14.78 -3.38 7.38
C ALA A 105 15.88 -2.53 6.70
N PRO A 106 16.85 -2.07 7.51
CA PRO A 106 17.98 -1.33 6.96
C PRO A 106 18.70 -2.11 5.85
N VAL A 107 19.15 -1.41 4.83
CA VAL A 107 20.00 -1.97 3.77
C VAL A 107 21.17 -2.73 4.38
N ASN A 108 21.49 -3.90 3.84
CA ASN A 108 22.54 -4.82 4.32
C ASN A 108 22.27 -5.52 5.68
N SER A 109 21.08 -5.39 6.26
CA SER A 109 20.67 -6.24 7.36
C SER A 109 20.34 -7.66 6.89
N VAL A 110 20.39 -8.64 7.80
CA VAL A 110 20.00 -10.03 7.49
C VAL A 110 18.54 -10.10 7.01
N ILE A 111 17.66 -9.34 7.65
CA ILE A 111 16.25 -9.27 7.27
C ILE A 111 16.10 -8.71 5.85
N ASN A 112 16.79 -7.63 5.53
CA ASN A 112 16.76 -7.05 4.19
C ASN A 112 17.23 -8.06 3.14
N THR A 113 18.38 -8.70 3.38
CA THR A 113 19.01 -9.62 2.40
C THR A 113 18.19 -10.88 2.17
N HIS A 114 17.59 -11.45 3.24
CA HIS A 114 16.92 -12.75 3.13
C HIS A 114 15.40 -12.68 2.89
N TYR A 115 14.76 -11.53 3.17
CA TYR A 115 13.29 -11.41 3.06
C TYR A 115 12.87 -10.24 2.17
N VAL A 116 13.43 -9.04 2.37
CA VAL A 116 12.98 -7.85 1.63
C VAL A 116 13.47 -7.86 0.19
N MET A 117 14.77 -8.06 -0.02
CA MET A 117 15.35 -8.08 -1.37
C MET A 117 14.77 -9.18 -2.27
N PRO A 118 14.63 -10.45 -1.82
CA PRO A 118 14.01 -11.47 -2.66
C PRO A 118 12.57 -11.15 -3.04
N LEU A 119 11.81 -10.48 -2.17
CA LEU A 119 10.47 -10.02 -2.47
C LEU A 119 10.50 -8.89 -3.51
N THR A 120 11.21 -7.80 -3.22
CA THR A 120 11.21 -6.59 -4.05
C THR A 120 11.83 -6.79 -5.44
N LEU A 121 12.76 -7.72 -5.58
CA LEU A 121 13.38 -8.07 -6.86
C LEU A 121 12.61 -9.13 -7.66
N ASN A 122 11.54 -9.70 -7.09
CA ASN A 122 10.76 -10.73 -7.77
C ASN A 122 9.74 -10.11 -8.73
N SER A 123 10.11 -9.96 -9.98
CA SER A 123 9.22 -9.46 -11.05
C SER A 123 8.04 -10.39 -11.37
N GLN A 124 8.07 -11.65 -10.92
CA GLN A 124 6.95 -12.59 -11.09
C GLN A 124 5.88 -12.41 -10.01
N LEU A 125 6.14 -11.59 -9.00
CA LEU A 125 5.22 -11.26 -7.94
C LEU A 125 4.92 -9.75 -7.92
N PRO A 126 4.19 -9.22 -8.89
CA PRO A 126 3.86 -7.80 -8.93
C PRO A 126 2.86 -7.40 -7.84
N TYR A 127 2.01 -8.31 -7.39
CA TYR A 127 1.00 -8.08 -6.35
C TYR A 127 0.61 -9.38 -5.63
N VAL A 128 -0.06 -9.22 -4.48
CA VAL A 128 -0.71 -10.32 -3.72
C VAL A 128 -2.09 -9.86 -3.27
N ILE A 129 -3.13 -10.65 -3.55
CA ILE A 129 -4.49 -10.38 -3.08
C ILE A 129 -4.63 -10.84 -1.64
N LEU A 130 -5.15 -9.97 -0.78
CA LEU A 130 -5.51 -10.25 0.61
C LEU A 130 -7.03 -10.44 0.65
N ASP A 131 -7.47 -11.67 0.49
CA ASP A 131 -8.90 -12.01 0.36
C ASP A 131 -9.65 -12.10 1.70
N GLY A 132 -8.91 -12.09 2.82
CA GLY A 132 -9.45 -12.20 4.17
C GLY A 132 -10.02 -13.58 4.52
N LYS A 133 -9.87 -14.58 3.64
CA LYS A 133 -10.44 -15.93 3.82
C LYS A 133 -9.43 -16.95 4.35
N SER A 134 -8.18 -16.83 3.94
CA SER A 134 -7.08 -17.62 4.49
C SER A 134 -6.59 -17.02 5.80
N GLY A 135 -6.11 -17.85 6.73
CA GLY A 135 -5.66 -17.37 8.05
C GLY A 135 -4.61 -16.27 7.97
N TRP A 136 -3.63 -16.40 7.09
CA TRP A 136 -2.56 -15.42 6.94
C TRP A 136 -3.01 -14.11 6.28
N THR A 137 -3.94 -14.13 5.30
CA THR A 137 -4.47 -12.89 4.68
C THR A 137 -5.32 -12.11 5.67
N SER A 138 -6.12 -12.80 6.50
CA SER A 138 -6.89 -12.20 7.58
C SER A 138 -5.97 -11.55 8.62
N GLU A 139 -4.91 -12.23 9.05
CA GLU A 139 -3.94 -11.70 10.00
C GLU A 139 -3.22 -10.43 9.48
N ILE A 140 -2.91 -10.40 8.17
CA ILE A 140 -2.32 -9.21 7.53
C ILE A 140 -3.32 -8.04 7.54
N LEU A 141 -4.58 -8.27 7.16
CA LEU A 141 -5.61 -7.24 7.16
C LEU A 141 -5.84 -6.67 8.56
N GLU A 142 -5.92 -7.52 9.59
CA GLU A 142 -6.02 -7.08 10.99
C GLU A 142 -4.79 -6.27 11.45
N CYS A 143 -3.60 -6.63 10.96
CA CYS A 143 -2.37 -5.87 11.24
C CYS A 143 -2.42 -4.50 10.56
N LEU A 144 -2.87 -4.43 9.31
CA LEU A 144 -3.01 -3.17 8.56
C LEU A 144 -4.02 -2.24 9.25
N ASP A 145 -5.15 -2.74 9.74
CA ASP A 145 -6.13 -1.94 10.48
C ASP A 145 -5.53 -1.30 11.74
N ARG A 146 -4.69 -2.04 12.46
CA ARG A 146 -3.94 -1.47 13.60
C ARG A 146 -2.94 -0.41 13.16
N VAL A 147 -2.22 -0.64 12.07
CA VAL A 147 -1.28 0.34 11.50
C VAL A 147 -2.02 1.60 11.06
N PHE A 148 -3.13 1.46 10.35
CA PHE A 148 -3.95 2.61 9.92
C PHE A 148 -4.46 3.41 11.12
N SER A 149 -4.93 2.74 12.17
CA SER A 149 -5.38 3.41 13.40
C SER A 149 -4.24 4.19 14.07
N MET A 150 -3.04 3.61 14.19
CA MET A 150 -1.87 4.30 14.73
C MET A 150 -1.46 5.49 13.86
N LEU A 151 -1.45 5.33 12.52
CA LEU A 151 -1.10 6.41 11.61
C LEU A 151 -2.13 7.54 11.61
N GLN A 152 -3.41 7.24 11.83
CA GLN A 152 -4.46 8.25 12.01
C GLN A 152 -4.31 9.03 13.34
N GLU A 153 -3.93 8.34 14.42
CA GLU A 153 -3.77 8.98 15.73
C GLU A 153 -2.53 9.87 15.79
N TYR A 154 -1.42 9.44 15.19
CA TYR A 154 -0.13 10.12 15.30
C TYR A 154 0.27 10.91 14.05
N GLY A 155 -0.47 10.81 12.95
CA GLY A 155 -0.17 11.43 11.67
C GLY A 155 -1.21 12.42 11.18
N GLU A 156 -0.79 13.36 10.36
CA GLU A 156 -1.71 14.08 9.51
C GLU A 156 -2.10 13.16 8.34
N ILE A 157 -3.41 13.02 8.12
CA ILE A 157 -3.93 12.23 7.00
C ILE A 157 -3.60 12.95 5.71
N GLY A 158 -2.70 12.38 4.90
CA GLY A 158 -2.45 12.85 3.54
C GLY A 158 -3.65 12.55 2.65
N ARG A 159 -4.09 13.54 1.88
CA ARG A 159 -4.83 13.25 0.64
C ARG A 159 -3.79 12.99 -0.43
N TYR A 160 -4.07 12.08 -1.34
CA TYR A 160 -3.18 11.82 -2.48
C TYR A 160 -2.81 13.16 -3.16
N GLY A 161 -1.51 13.50 -3.23
CA GLY A 161 -1.01 14.78 -3.75
C GLY A 161 -0.68 15.86 -2.73
N GLU A 162 -1.05 15.70 -1.46
CA GLU A 162 -0.62 16.58 -0.36
C GLU A 162 0.35 15.79 0.53
N VAL A 163 1.54 16.32 0.79
CA VAL A 163 2.48 15.75 1.78
C VAL A 163 2.26 16.48 3.10
N PRO A 164 1.50 15.91 4.05
CA PRO A 164 1.29 16.56 5.35
C PRO A 164 2.61 16.58 6.14
N GLU A 165 2.79 17.58 6.98
CA GLU A 165 3.86 17.56 7.99
C GLU A 165 3.56 16.51 9.05
N LEU A 166 4.12 15.32 8.88
CA LEU A 166 4.04 14.27 9.88
C LEU A 166 4.89 14.63 11.11
N ARG A 167 4.25 14.79 12.26
CA ARG A 167 4.94 14.94 13.55
C ARG A 167 5.11 13.55 14.19
N PHE A 168 5.92 12.70 13.58
CA PHE A 168 6.28 11.42 14.19
C PHE A 168 7.50 11.58 15.08
N ASN A 169 7.29 11.77 16.36
CA ASN A 169 8.27 11.39 17.36
C ASN A 169 7.97 9.94 17.76
N ASN A 170 8.68 8.99 17.14
CA ASN A 170 8.73 7.58 17.52
C ASN A 170 7.36 6.95 17.85
N ALA A 171 6.59 6.54 16.83
CA ALA A 171 5.47 5.62 17.04
C ALA A 171 6.03 4.21 17.25
N PRO A 172 6.28 3.76 18.52
CA PRO A 172 6.72 2.41 18.78
C PRO A 172 5.63 1.44 18.35
N GLY A 173 5.97 0.41 17.60
CA GLY A 173 5.05 -0.65 17.21
C GLY A 173 4.64 -0.66 15.74
N ILE A 174 4.67 0.46 14.99
CA ILE A 174 4.32 0.43 13.55
C ILE A 174 5.31 -0.46 12.79
N ARG A 175 6.61 -0.24 13.02
CA ARG A 175 7.67 -1.05 12.40
C ARG A 175 7.58 -2.51 12.81
N GLU A 176 7.32 -2.80 14.09
CA GLU A 176 7.17 -4.17 14.62
C GLU A 176 5.98 -4.91 13.98
N CYS A 177 4.87 -4.23 13.70
CA CYS A 177 3.74 -4.82 12.97
C CYS A 177 4.15 -5.21 11.54
N PHE A 178 4.93 -4.39 10.85
CA PHE A 178 5.40 -4.70 9.50
C PHE A 178 6.54 -5.74 9.48
N GLU A 179 7.50 -5.66 10.40
CA GLU A 179 8.72 -6.49 10.38
C GLU A 179 8.43 -7.97 10.63
N ILE A 180 7.54 -8.29 11.57
CA ILE A 180 7.47 -9.67 12.10
C ILE A 180 6.38 -10.52 11.42
N ARG A 181 5.28 -9.95 11.01
CA ARG A 181 4.14 -10.72 10.50
C ARG A 181 3.94 -10.59 9.00
N VAL A 182 3.81 -9.39 8.51
CA VAL A 182 3.37 -9.13 7.13
C VAL A 182 4.36 -9.71 6.10
N LEU A 183 5.63 -9.41 6.25
CA LEU A 183 6.64 -9.90 5.31
C LEU A 183 6.97 -11.37 5.46
N ARG A 184 6.97 -11.88 6.69
CA ARG A 184 7.20 -13.29 6.93
C ARG A 184 6.13 -14.13 6.25
N GLU A 185 4.87 -13.76 6.37
CA GLU A 185 3.76 -14.51 5.79
C GLU A 185 3.75 -14.39 4.26
N ILE A 186 4.00 -13.20 3.70
CA ILE A 186 4.15 -13.03 2.25
C ILE A 186 5.36 -13.86 1.74
N SER A 187 6.51 -13.79 2.41
CA SER A 187 7.70 -14.55 2.02
C SER A 187 7.51 -16.06 2.16
N LEU A 188 6.81 -16.54 3.20
CA LEU A 188 6.54 -17.97 3.40
C LEU A 188 5.50 -18.49 2.40
N SER A 189 4.51 -17.69 2.03
CA SER A 189 3.53 -18.07 0.99
C SER A 189 4.18 -18.24 -0.38
N LEU A 190 5.32 -17.56 -0.63
CA LEU A 190 6.09 -17.65 -1.87
C LEU A 190 7.02 -18.88 -1.97
N ILE A 191 7.38 -19.48 -0.83
CA ILE A 191 8.22 -20.70 -0.81
C ILE A 191 7.40 -21.95 -1.17
N HIS A 192 6.08 -21.85 -1.18
CA HIS A 192 5.16 -22.96 -1.43
C HIS A 192 4.41 -22.85 -2.77
N ILE A 193 4.80 -21.92 -3.66
CA ILE A 193 4.41 -21.85 -5.07
C ILE A 193 5.60 -22.28 -5.94
#